data_e3aba045be27f696f4977659517aec2d
#
_entry.id   e3aba045be27f696f4977659517aec2d
#
_cell.length_a   1.000
_cell.length_b   1.000
_cell.length_c   1.000
_cell.angle_alpha   90.00
_cell.angle_beta   90.00
_cell.angle_gamma   90.00
#
_symmetry.space_group_name_H-M   'P 1'
#
loop_
_entity.id
_entity.type
_entity.pdbx_description
1 polymer ?
#
loop_
_entity_poly.entity_id
_entity_poly.type
_entity_poly.pdbx_seq_one_letter_code
_entity_poly.pdbx_strand_id
1 'polypeptide(L)'
;MSVQETHEQAHSFREVVEFPGHAERTESSEFRKNKRILVKQLDLPCWICGSRDAREVHHLHEWSLWPALDPEKVLDTLHVFDPYGYTHKMGEQPIESPDDIRNLLVLCGHHEIGGVPVPGGHHRGVDLGVHDLTMPTWLALKSVKPGVEITKAIGHAQAEDSKLRGKSSSEKA
;
A
#
# COMPACT_ATOMS: atom_id res chain seq x y z
N MET A 1 -9.96 10.69 36.67
CA MET A 1 -9.58 9.71 35.61
C MET A 1 -8.06 9.69 35.55
N SER A 2 -7.41 8.53 35.78
CA SER A 2 -5.96 8.41 35.60
C SER A 2 -5.66 8.31 34.11
N VAL A 3 -4.78 9.16 33.61
CA VAL A 3 -4.27 9.07 32.25
C VAL A 3 -3.09 8.10 32.30
N GLN A 4 -3.13 7.05 31.48
CA GLN A 4 -2.02 6.13 31.30
C GLN A 4 -0.95 6.85 30.47
N GLU A 5 0.27 6.98 31.00
CA GLU A 5 1.36 7.72 30.35
C GLU A 5 1.86 7.03 29.07
N THR A 6 1.84 5.69 29.06
CA THR A 6 2.19 4.86 27.88
C THR A 6 1.31 3.64 27.83
N HIS A 7 1.06 3.12 26.63
CA HIS A 7 0.48 1.79 26.45
C HIS A 7 1.19 1.07 25.30
N GLU A 8 1.31 -0.23 25.43
CA GLU A 8 1.82 -1.10 24.38
C GLU A 8 0.68 -1.63 23.54
N GLN A 9 0.84 -1.59 22.23
CA GLN A 9 -0.10 -2.18 21.28
C GLN A 9 0.69 -3.12 20.36
N ALA A 10 0.46 -4.42 20.50
CA ALA A 10 1.05 -5.41 19.62
C ALA A 10 0.13 -5.66 18.42
N HIS A 11 0.69 -5.57 17.24
CA HIS A 11 0.01 -5.91 16.00
C HIS A 11 0.74 -7.09 15.35
N SER A 12 -0.01 -8.12 14.99
CA SER A 12 0.47 -9.15 14.07
C SER A 12 -0.51 -9.25 12.91
N PHE A 13 0.01 -9.11 11.69
CA PHE A 13 -0.80 -9.18 10.49
C PHE A 13 -0.20 -10.24 9.55
N ARG A 14 -1.05 -11.18 9.12
CA ARG A 14 -0.70 -12.15 8.09
C ARG A 14 -1.89 -12.34 7.18
N GLU A 15 -1.71 -11.96 5.95
CA GLU A 15 -2.72 -12.08 4.93
C GLU A 15 -2.11 -12.72 3.69
N VAL A 16 -2.83 -13.65 3.08
CA VAL A 16 -2.52 -14.20 1.77
C VAL A 16 -3.68 -13.86 0.86
N VAL A 17 -3.41 -13.07 -0.16
CA VAL A 17 -4.43 -12.61 -1.11
C VAL A 17 -4.03 -13.09 -2.49
N GLU A 18 -4.94 -13.78 -3.18
CA GLU A 18 -4.78 -14.13 -4.58
C GLU A 18 -5.37 -13.03 -5.46
N PHE A 19 -4.53 -12.49 -6.30
CA PHE A 19 -4.92 -11.48 -7.26
C PHE A 19 -4.97 -12.07 -8.67
N PRO A 20 -5.77 -11.49 -9.58
CA PRO A 20 -5.72 -11.87 -10.99
C PRO A 20 -4.29 -11.79 -11.53
N GLY A 21 -3.90 -12.77 -12.34
CA GLY A 21 -2.59 -12.77 -12.99
C GLY A 21 -2.40 -11.51 -13.85
N HIS A 22 -1.19 -10.97 -13.85
CA HIS A 22 -0.80 -9.79 -14.64
C HIS A 22 0.52 -10.06 -15.38
N ALA A 23 0.76 -9.32 -16.45
CA ALA A 23 2.04 -9.34 -17.15
C ALA A 23 3.14 -8.65 -16.33
N GLU A 24 4.40 -9.01 -16.57
CA GLU A 24 5.53 -8.25 -16.03
C GLU A 24 5.41 -6.78 -16.40
N ARG A 25 5.71 -5.89 -15.45
CA ARG A 25 5.58 -4.47 -15.63
C ARG A 25 6.92 -3.81 -15.84
N THR A 26 6.98 -2.96 -16.87
CA THR A 26 7.99 -1.91 -17.01
C THR A 26 7.37 -0.56 -16.66
N GLU A 27 8.17 0.38 -16.13
CA GLU A 27 7.71 1.74 -15.86
C GLU A 27 7.10 2.38 -17.12
N SER A 28 5.84 2.78 -17.06
CA SER A 28 5.17 3.45 -18.16
C SER A 28 5.71 4.87 -18.39
N SER A 29 5.40 5.47 -19.54
CA SER A 29 5.74 6.87 -19.80
C SER A 29 5.02 7.83 -18.83
N GLU A 30 3.79 7.50 -18.45
CA GLU A 30 2.97 8.25 -17.51
C GLU A 30 3.60 8.19 -16.10
N PHE A 31 3.96 7.00 -15.61
CA PHE A 31 4.62 6.85 -14.33
C PHE A 31 5.91 7.66 -14.25
N ARG A 32 6.78 7.56 -15.26
CA ARG A 32 8.03 8.34 -15.32
C ARG A 32 7.78 9.85 -15.32
N LYS A 33 6.75 10.31 -16.06
CA LYS A 33 6.35 11.73 -16.07
C LYS A 33 5.90 12.16 -14.68
N ASN A 34 4.98 11.44 -14.05
CA ASN A 34 4.40 11.78 -12.76
C ASN A 34 5.42 11.69 -11.63
N LYS A 35 6.27 10.66 -11.63
CA LYS A 35 7.44 10.55 -10.74
C LYS A 35 8.35 11.77 -10.82
N ARG A 36 8.66 12.25 -12.05
CA ARG A 36 9.45 13.46 -12.24
C ARG A 36 8.77 14.70 -11.69
N ILE A 37 7.45 14.84 -11.89
CA ILE A 37 6.67 15.95 -11.33
C ILE A 37 6.77 15.93 -9.80
N LEU A 38 6.41 14.83 -9.16
CA LEU A 38 6.35 14.72 -7.72
C LEU A 38 7.72 14.90 -7.05
N VAL A 39 8.76 14.23 -7.59
CA VAL A 39 10.09 14.17 -6.94
C VAL A 39 11.02 15.31 -7.37
N LYS A 40 10.97 15.73 -8.66
CA LYS A 40 11.95 16.68 -9.19
C LYS A 40 11.40 18.10 -9.34
N GLN A 41 10.14 18.26 -9.76
CA GLN A 41 9.57 19.59 -9.99
C GLN A 41 8.95 20.17 -8.70
N LEU A 42 8.19 19.36 -7.97
CA LEU A 42 7.55 19.78 -6.71
C LEU A 42 8.41 19.51 -5.49
N ASP A 43 9.48 18.76 -5.64
CA ASP A 43 10.42 18.38 -4.57
C ASP A 43 9.70 17.81 -3.33
N LEU A 44 8.63 17.03 -3.53
CA LEU A 44 7.85 16.49 -2.43
C LEU A 44 8.70 15.56 -1.57
N PRO A 45 8.67 15.70 -0.25
CA PRO A 45 9.37 14.80 0.67
C PRO A 45 8.64 13.46 0.81
N CYS A 46 9.28 12.52 1.49
CA CYS A 46 8.59 11.33 1.98
C CYS A 46 7.35 11.74 2.78
N TRP A 47 6.21 11.21 2.40
CA TRP A 47 4.93 11.57 3.03
C TRP A 47 4.88 11.19 4.52
N ILE A 48 5.61 10.14 4.93
CA ILE A 48 5.61 9.65 6.31
C ILE A 48 6.57 10.47 7.19
N CYS A 49 7.84 10.62 6.80
CA CYS A 49 8.88 11.20 7.67
C CYS A 49 9.44 12.55 7.21
N GLY A 50 9.01 13.05 6.06
CA GLY A 50 9.51 14.32 5.53
C GLY A 50 10.93 14.28 4.91
N SER A 51 11.61 13.12 4.90
CA SER A 51 12.93 12.99 4.28
C SER A 51 12.88 13.21 2.76
N ARG A 52 13.97 13.80 2.24
CA ARG A 52 14.17 13.95 0.80
C ARG A 52 15.20 13.00 0.22
N ASP A 53 15.70 12.07 1.02
CA ASP A 53 16.70 11.10 0.61
C ASP A 53 16.08 9.91 -0.12
N ALA A 54 16.76 9.46 -1.20
CA ALA A 54 16.40 8.26 -1.95
C ALA A 54 14.90 8.10 -2.18
N ARG A 55 14.22 9.19 -2.61
CA ARG A 55 12.76 9.18 -2.78
C ARG A 55 12.35 8.26 -3.93
N GLU A 56 11.37 7.44 -3.64
CA GLU A 56 10.70 6.54 -4.56
C GLU A 56 9.21 6.88 -4.63
N VAL A 57 8.52 6.37 -5.64
CA VAL A 57 7.08 6.61 -5.82
C VAL A 57 6.34 5.29 -5.74
N HIS A 58 5.34 5.25 -4.88
CA HIS A 58 4.51 4.11 -4.58
C HIS A 58 3.08 4.33 -5.10
N HIS A 59 2.42 3.25 -5.52
CA HIS A 59 1.00 3.28 -5.91
C HIS A 59 0.12 3.10 -4.68
N LEU A 60 -0.80 3.99 -4.43
CA LEU A 60 -1.80 3.87 -3.36
C LEU A 60 -2.71 2.66 -3.61
N HIS A 61 -3.23 2.54 -4.82
CA HIS A 61 -3.89 1.34 -5.31
C HIS A 61 -2.88 0.59 -6.19
N GLU A 62 -2.54 -0.62 -5.75
CA GLU A 62 -1.49 -1.44 -6.37
C GLU A 62 -1.76 -1.66 -7.87
N TRP A 63 -0.74 -1.42 -8.68
CA TRP A 63 -0.83 -1.55 -10.13
C TRP A 63 -1.17 -2.99 -10.58
N SER A 64 -0.70 -3.99 -9.84
CA SER A 64 -0.96 -5.40 -10.13
C SER A 64 -2.42 -5.78 -9.96
N LEU A 65 -3.13 -5.06 -9.10
CA LEU A 65 -4.57 -5.21 -8.87
C LEU A 65 -5.43 -4.47 -9.86
N TRP A 66 -4.87 -3.50 -10.58
CA TRP A 66 -5.62 -2.57 -11.41
C TRP A 66 -6.64 -3.24 -12.35
N PRO A 67 -6.32 -4.38 -12.99
CA PRO A 67 -7.31 -5.06 -13.85
C PRO A 67 -8.59 -5.51 -13.11
N ALA A 68 -8.49 -5.74 -11.80
CA ALA A 68 -9.59 -6.16 -10.93
C ALA A 68 -10.34 -5.00 -10.29
N LEU A 69 -9.78 -3.79 -10.32
CA LEU A 69 -10.34 -2.62 -9.66
C LEU A 69 -11.34 -1.89 -10.56
N ASP A 70 -12.34 -1.31 -9.91
CA ASP A 70 -13.33 -0.41 -10.49
C ASP A 70 -12.81 1.03 -10.38
N PRO A 71 -12.52 1.72 -11.49
CA PRO A 71 -11.95 3.07 -11.45
C PRO A 71 -12.79 4.10 -10.71
N GLU A 72 -14.12 3.99 -10.73
CA GLU A 72 -15.00 4.90 -10.00
C GLU A 72 -14.84 4.73 -8.49
N LYS A 73 -14.79 3.50 -8.02
CA LYS A 73 -14.58 3.21 -6.60
C LYS A 73 -13.16 3.54 -6.13
N VAL A 74 -12.17 3.41 -7.02
CA VAL A 74 -10.81 3.89 -6.78
C VAL A 74 -10.84 5.40 -6.57
N LEU A 75 -11.52 6.14 -7.45
CA LEU A 75 -11.66 7.59 -7.34
C LEU A 75 -12.32 8.00 -6.03
N ASP A 76 -13.39 7.33 -5.61
CA ASP A 76 -14.03 7.54 -4.30
C ASP A 76 -13.04 7.43 -3.14
N THR A 77 -12.17 6.44 -3.20
CA THR A 77 -11.15 6.23 -2.16
C THR A 77 -10.10 7.34 -2.16
N LEU A 78 -9.70 7.78 -3.36
CA LEU A 78 -8.75 8.87 -3.53
C LEU A 78 -9.34 10.24 -3.14
N HIS A 79 -10.66 10.42 -3.16
CA HIS A 79 -11.30 11.60 -2.57
C HIS A 79 -11.19 11.63 -1.04
N VAL A 80 -11.15 10.48 -0.40
CA VAL A 80 -10.96 10.36 1.06
C VAL A 80 -9.49 10.51 1.44
N PHE A 81 -8.57 9.95 0.64
CA PHE A 81 -7.14 10.03 0.88
C PHE A 81 -6.43 10.69 -0.30
N ASP A 82 -6.33 12.00 -0.25
CA ASP A 82 -5.71 12.85 -1.28
C ASP A 82 -4.50 13.60 -0.70
N PRO A 83 -3.35 12.93 -0.54
CA PRO A 83 -2.21 13.46 0.19
C PRO A 83 -1.62 14.73 -0.41
N TYR A 84 -1.85 14.99 -1.69
CA TYR A 84 -1.30 16.14 -2.40
C TYR A 84 -2.36 17.06 -3.03
N GLY A 85 -3.64 16.81 -2.79
CA GLY A 85 -4.73 17.62 -3.29
C GLY A 85 -5.01 17.47 -4.79
N TYR A 86 -4.46 16.44 -5.43
CA TYR A 86 -4.67 16.24 -6.88
C TYR A 86 -6.08 15.79 -7.20
N THR A 87 -6.67 14.94 -6.37
CA THR A 87 -8.03 14.46 -6.58
C THR A 87 -9.03 15.62 -6.46
N HIS A 88 -8.89 16.44 -5.45
CA HIS A 88 -9.71 17.64 -5.29
C HIS A 88 -9.56 18.64 -6.45
N LYS A 89 -8.34 18.78 -6.96
CA LYS A 89 -8.05 19.69 -8.09
C LYS A 89 -8.61 19.19 -9.42
N MET A 90 -8.56 17.87 -9.66
CA MET A 90 -9.01 17.25 -10.91
C MET A 90 -10.50 16.86 -10.87
N GLY A 91 -11.09 16.78 -9.67
CA GLY A 91 -12.49 16.44 -9.48
C GLY A 91 -12.85 15.06 -10.02
N GLU A 92 -14.01 14.95 -10.66
CA GLU A 92 -14.58 13.71 -11.17
C GLU A 92 -13.96 13.25 -12.51
N GLN A 93 -12.78 13.76 -12.88
CA GLN A 93 -12.11 13.25 -14.08
C GLN A 93 -11.81 11.75 -13.93
N PRO A 94 -12.13 10.92 -14.93
CA PRO A 94 -11.89 9.49 -14.85
C PRO A 94 -10.42 9.17 -14.52
N ILE A 95 -10.21 8.13 -13.74
CA ILE A 95 -8.89 7.57 -13.50
C ILE A 95 -8.72 6.34 -14.39
N GLU A 96 -7.83 6.41 -15.37
CA GLU A 96 -7.73 5.38 -16.42
C GLU A 96 -6.55 4.43 -16.22
N SER A 97 -5.62 4.79 -15.33
CA SER A 97 -4.34 4.13 -15.20
C SER A 97 -3.92 4.06 -13.72
N PRO A 98 -3.24 2.99 -13.28
CA PRO A 98 -2.63 2.95 -11.94
C PRO A 98 -1.56 4.04 -11.77
N ASP A 99 -1.04 4.57 -12.87
CA ASP A 99 0.03 5.55 -12.90
C ASP A 99 -0.45 7.01 -12.85
N ASP A 100 -1.77 7.22 -12.76
CA ASP A 100 -2.36 8.54 -12.54
C ASP A 100 -1.76 9.19 -11.29
N ILE A 101 -1.42 10.48 -11.39
CA ILE A 101 -0.74 11.21 -10.32
C ILE A 101 -1.51 11.20 -8.99
N ARG A 102 -2.84 11.06 -9.03
CA ARG A 102 -3.70 10.92 -7.85
C ARG A 102 -3.46 9.64 -7.06
N ASN A 103 -3.00 8.60 -7.75
CA ASN A 103 -2.73 7.27 -7.19
C ASN A 103 -1.28 7.09 -6.71
N LEU A 104 -0.49 8.17 -6.67
CA LEU A 104 0.95 8.09 -6.39
C LEU A 104 1.32 8.78 -5.08
N LEU A 105 2.21 8.13 -4.33
CA LEU A 105 2.73 8.59 -3.04
C LEU A 105 4.26 8.60 -3.05
N VAL A 106 4.87 9.69 -2.58
CA VAL A 106 6.33 9.78 -2.43
C VAL A 106 6.76 9.23 -1.09
N LEU A 107 7.66 8.28 -1.09
CA LEU A 107 8.25 7.64 0.08
C LEU A 107 9.77 7.65 0.00
N CYS A 108 10.47 7.56 1.14
CA CYS A 108 11.92 7.41 1.13
C CYS A 108 12.32 5.94 0.93
N GLY A 109 13.37 5.70 0.15
CA GLY A 109 14.03 4.41 0.01
C GLY A 109 15.14 4.19 1.04
N HIS A 110 15.38 5.16 1.92
CA HIS A 110 16.30 5.08 3.05
C HIS A 110 15.74 5.83 4.25
N HIS A 111 15.90 5.26 5.43
CA HIS A 111 15.48 5.88 6.70
C HIS A 111 16.45 5.47 7.82
N GLU A 112 16.50 6.25 8.88
CA GLU A 112 17.27 5.94 10.08
C GLU A 112 16.38 6.01 11.33
N ILE A 113 16.50 5.03 12.21
CA ILE A 113 15.85 5.01 13.52
C ILE A 113 16.94 5.00 14.58
N GLY A 114 17.03 6.05 15.39
CA GLY A 114 18.05 6.15 16.44
C GLY A 114 19.48 6.02 15.92
N GLY A 115 19.77 6.45 14.68
CA GLY A 115 21.07 6.33 14.02
C GLY A 115 21.33 4.97 13.36
N VAL A 116 20.36 4.06 13.36
CA VAL A 116 20.46 2.77 12.67
C VAL A 116 19.78 2.87 11.30
N PRO A 117 20.52 2.58 10.21
CA PRO A 117 19.93 2.60 8.88
C PRO A 117 18.86 1.52 8.68
N VAL A 118 17.76 1.89 8.06
CA VAL A 118 16.70 0.98 7.60
C VAL A 118 16.70 0.99 6.06
N PRO A 119 17.38 0.04 5.43
CA PRO A 119 17.38 -0.08 3.98
C PRO A 119 15.97 -0.24 3.42
N GLY A 120 15.68 0.42 2.31
CA GLY A 120 14.33 0.44 1.73
C GLY A 120 13.38 1.46 2.37
N GLY A 121 13.73 2.03 3.52
CA GLY A 121 13.02 3.13 4.19
C GLY A 121 11.52 2.88 4.35
N HIS A 122 10.72 3.93 4.19
CA HIS A 122 9.26 3.84 4.25
C HIS A 122 8.63 3.27 2.97
N HIS A 123 9.40 3.05 1.90
CA HIS A 123 8.87 2.40 0.70
C HIS A 123 8.92 0.86 0.81
N ARG A 124 10.12 0.29 1.02
CA ARG A 124 10.35 -1.16 0.98
C ARG A 124 11.09 -1.72 2.19
N GLY A 125 11.27 -0.90 3.22
CA GLY A 125 12.01 -1.33 4.42
C GLY A 125 11.25 -2.39 5.19
N VAL A 126 11.97 -3.39 5.69
CA VAL A 126 11.43 -4.39 6.61
C VAL A 126 10.91 -3.66 7.86
N ASP A 127 9.72 -3.97 8.30
CA ASP A 127 9.01 -3.39 9.45
C ASP A 127 8.50 -1.94 9.28
N LEU A 128 8.95 -1.20 8.27
CA LEU A 128 8.53 0.20 8.04
C LEU A 128 7.93 0.44 6.66
N GLY A 129 8.20 -0.46 5.72
CA GLY A 129 7.86 -0.27 4.32
C GLY A 129 6.37 -0.42 4.05
N VAL A 130 5.81 0.57 3.37
CA VAL A 130 4.41 0.54 2.93
C VAL A 130 4.18 -0.59 1.93
N HIS A 131 5.22 -1.03 1.21
CA HIS A 131 5.09 -2.07 0.19
C HIS A 131 4.60 -3.42 0.73
N ASP A 132 5.01 -3.79 1.93
CA ASP A 132 4.58 -5.02 2.61
C ASP A 132 3.22 -4.85 3.33
N LEU A 133 2.77 -3.61 3.47
CA LEU A 133 1.48 -3.24 4.08
C LEU A 133 0.44 -2.83 3.03
N THR A 134 0.73 -3.07 1.77
CA THR A 134 -0.06 -2.62 0.64
C THR A 134 -1.51 -3.03 0.77
N MET A 135 -2.34 -2.04 0.67
CA MET A 135 -3.78 -2.08 0.54
C MET A 135 -4.42 -3.21 1.38
N PRO A 136 -4.83 -2.90 2.60
CA PRO A 136 -5.57 -3.84 3.42
C PRO A 136 -6.70 -4.48 2.62
N THR A 137 -6.93 -5.77 2.76
CA THR A 137 -7.94 -6.52 1.99
C THR A 137 -9.30 -5.84 2.01
N TRP A 138 -9.70 -5.24 3.14
CA TRP A 138 -10.97 -4.53 3.24
C TRP A 138 -11.04 -3.31 2.30
N LEU A 139 -9.93 -2.62 2.07
CA LEU A 139 -9.87 -1.49 1.15
C LEU A 139 -9.86 -1.97 -0.31
N ALA A 140 -9.13 -3.06 -0.60
CA ALA A 140 -9.17 -3.71 -1.90
C ALA A 140 -10.60 -4.16 -2.23
N LEU A 141 -11.29 -4.82 -1.30
CA LEU A 141 -12.68 -5.26 -1.45
C LEU A 141 -13.65 -4.11 -1.76
N LYS A 142 -13.43 -2.92 -1.19
CA LYS A 142 -14.23 -1.73 -1.52
C LYS A 142 -14.12 -1.36 -2.99
N SER A 143 -12.94 -1.53 -3.58
CA SER A 143 -12.60 -1.01 -4.92
C SER A 143 -12.69 -2.07 -6.03
N VAL A 144 -13.05 -3.33 -5.72
CA VAL A 144 -13.11 -4.42 -6.71
C VAL A 144 -14.34 -4.30 -7.60
N LYS A 145 -14.18 -4.71 -8.86
CA LYS A 145 -15.29 -4.87 -9.81
C LYS A 145 -16.30 -5.91 -9.32
N PRO A 146 -17.58 -5.77 -9.64
CA PRO A 146 -18.58 -6.80 -9.37
C PRO A 146 -18.16 -8.16 -9.97
N GLY A 147 -18.31 -9.22 -9.16
CA GLY A 147 -18.00 -10.60 -9.60
C GLY A 147 -16.52 -11.00 -9.50
N VAL A 148 -15.62 -10.11 -9.10
CA VAL A 148 -14.23 -10.47 -8.79
C VAL A 148 -14.17 -11.00 -7.36
N GLU A 149 -13.76 -12.26 -7.19
CA GLU A 149 -13.64 -12.90 -5.89
C GLU A 149 -12.20 -12.79 -5.37
N ILE A 150 -11.95 -11.85 -4.46
CA ILE A 150 -10.70 -11.78 -3.67
C ILE A 150 -10.79 -12.68 -2.43
N THR A 151 -11.99 -13.06 -2.00
CA THR A 151 -12.27 -13.72 -0.73
C THR A 151 -11.85 -15.19 -0.66
N LYS A 152 -11.61 -15.88 -1.78
CA LYS A 152 -11.16 -17.29 -1.77
C LYS A 152 -9.81 -17.49 -1.07
N ALA A 153 -8.91 -16.52 -1.15
CA ALA A 153 -7.59 -16.59 -0.54
C ALA A 153 -7.64 -16.45 0.99
N ILE A 154 -8.59 -15.67 1.53
CA ILE A 154 -8.77 -15.52 2.98
C ILE A 154 -9.12 -16.86 3.63
N GLY A 155 -9.98 -17.65 2.99
CA GLY A 155 -10.35 -19.00 3.46
C GLY A 155 -9.17 -19.97 3.49
N HIS A 156 -8.30 -19.94 2.50
CA HIS A 156 -7.09 -20.76 2.44
C HIS A 156 -6.05 -20.37 3.50
N ALA A 157 -5.82 -19.09 3.71
CA ALA A 157 -4.89 -18.59 4.72
C ALA A 157 -5.36 -18.96 6.14
N GLN A 158 -6.64 -18.86 6.44
CA GLN A 158 -7.20 -19.26 7.72
C GLN A 158 -7.12 -20.77 7.96
N ALA A 159 -7.31 -21.58 6.92
CA ALA A 159 -7.19 -23.04 7.02
C ALA A 159 -5.73 -23.50 7.25
N GLU A 160 -4.75 -22.84 6.65
CA GLU A 160 -3.33 -23.11 6.89
C GLU A 160 -2.87 -22.68 8.28
N ASP A 161 -3.32 -21.53 8.77
CA ASP A 161 -2.98 -21.03 10.09
C ASP A 161 -3.57 -21.94 11.19
N SER A 162 -4.76 -22.45 10.98
CA SER A 162 -5.37 -23.46 11.86
C SER A 162 -4.58 -24.77 11.92
N LYS A 163 -4.02 -25.22 10.78
CA LYS A 163 -3.15 -26.41 10.72
C LYS A 163 -1.81 -26.19 11.40
N LEU A 164 -1.23 -24.98 11.31
CA LEU A 164 0.04 -24.64 11.98
C LEU A 164 -0.13 -24.53 13.50
N ARG A 165 -1.22 -23.95 13.98
CA ARG A 165 -1.55 -23.86 15.41
C ARG A 165 -1.84 -25.24 16.02
N GLY A 166 -2.50 -26.12 15.26
CA GLY A 166 -2.76 -27.51 15.69
C GLY A 166 -1.49 -28.34 15.86
N LYS A 167 -0.44 -28.11 15.05
CA LYS A 167 0.85 -28.79 15.20
C LYS A 167 1.68 -28.32 16.38
N SER A 168 1.63 -27.03 16.71
CA SER A 168 2.35 -26.47 17.87
C SER A 168 1.84 -26.97 19.21
N SER A 169 0.58 -27.37 19.31
CA SER A 169 -0.01 -27.91 20.53
C SER A 169 0.25 -29.41 20.74
N SER A 170 0.59 -30.15 19.68
CA SER A 170 0.90 -31.59 19.76
C SER A 170 2.37 -31.93 20.05
N GLU A 171 3.27 -30.94 19.93
CA GLU A 171 4.70 -31.13 20.26
C GLU A 171 5.07 -30.76 21.70
N LYS A 172 4.09 -30.35 22.51
CA LYS A 172 4.29 -30.00 23.95
C LYS A 172 3.58 -30.95 24.93
N ALA A 173 3.16 -32.12 24.46
CA ALA A 173 2.57 -33.17 25.33
C ALA A 173 3.53 -34.30 25.56
#